data_e779dd57b43c38dfb6c74cb2b3f20581
#
_entry.id   e779dd57b43c38dfb6c74cb2b3f20581
#
_cell.length_a   1.000
_cell.length_b   1.000
_cell.length_c   1.000
_cell.angle_alpha   90.00
_cell.angle_beta   90.00
_cell.angle_gamma   90.00
#
_symmetry.space_group_name_H-M   'P 1'
#
loop_
_entity.id
_entity.type
_entity.pdbx_description
1 polymer ?
#
loop_
_entity_poly.entity_id
_entity_poly.type
_entity_poly.pdbx_seq_one_letter_code
_entity_poly.pdbx_strand_id
1 'polypeptide(L)'
;DVENIYNMLHQNHKGNKCSDFFVEVLFFSKENFDSKEMVIHFLSDKLVEKGYADKRFESLVLNREIVAPTAYGNLFAMPHPIKKEGLENKIAVCSLNKSINWDDKKVRLIFLICLNKDSQESDFDELFDRIVSILDNPEKAEALIKEDKYSKFLNLFFEY
;
A
#
# COMPACT_ATOMS: atom_id res chain seq x y z
N ASP A 1 -1.42 -35.87 -12.57
CA ASP A 1 -0.60 -35.31 -13.64
C ASP A 1 0.32 -34.22 -13.11
N VAL A 2 1.63 -34.41 -13.32
CA VAL A 2 2.67 -33.51 -12.80
C VAL A 2 2.51 -32.09 -13.35
N GLU A 3 2.13 -31.96 -14.62
CA GLU A 3 1.95 -30.66 -15.25
C GLU A 3 0.77 -29.89 -14.64
N ASN A 4 -0.33 -30.57 -14.30
CA ASN A 4 -1.47 -29.96 -13.63
C ASN A 4 -1.10 -29.49 -12.22
N ILE A 5 -0.33 -30.28 -11.50
CA ILE A 5 0.14 -29.90 -10.16
C ILE A 5 1.06 -28.68 -10.25
N TYR A 6 1.98 -28.67 -11.21
CA TYR A 6 2.88 -27.54 -11.45
C TYR A 6 2.09 -26.26 -11.77
N ASN A 7 1.11 -26.35 -12.65
CA ASN A 7 0.28 -25.21 -13.02
C ASN A 7 -0.57 -24.71 -11.86
N MET A 8 -1.12 -25.61 -11.06
CA MET A 8 -1.88 -25.24 -9.84
C MET A 8 -0.98 -24.53 -8.83
N LEU A 9 0.22 -25.02 -8.59
CA LEU A 9 1.17 -24.40 -7.66
C LEU A 9 1.61 -23.03 -8.16
N HIS A 10 1.83 -22.88 -9.49
CA HIS A 10 2.21 -21.60 -10.10
C HIS A 10 1.08 -20.59 -10.07
N GLN A 11 -0.16 -21.00 -10.34
CA GLN A 11 -1.33 -20.14 -10.25
C GLN A 11 -1.58 -19.69 -8.82
N ASN A 12 -1.50 -20.61 -7.86
CA ASN A 12 -1.63 -20.28 -6.45
C ASN A 12 -0.53 -19.33 -5.98
N HIS A 13 0.69 -19.53 -6.47
CA HIS A 13 1.82 -18.66 -6.13
C HIS A 13 1.63 -17.25 -6.68
N LYS A 14 1.13 -17.10 -7.93
CA LYS A 14 0.80 -15.79 -8.53
C LYS A 14 -0.36 -15.11 -7.81
N GLY A 15 -1.41 -15.85 -7.45
CA GLY A 15 -2.55 -15.32 -6.71
C GLY A 15 -2.16 -14.89 -5.30
N ASN A 16 -1.28 -15.65 -4.65
CA ASN A 16 -0.81 -15.36 -3.29
C ASN A 16 0.19 -14.20 -3.25
N LYS A 17 0.98 -13.98 -4.31
CA LYS A 17 1.99 -12.89 -4.34
C LYS A 17 1.38 -11.53 -4.07
N CYS A 18 0.31 -11.18 -4.76
CA CYS A 18 -0.31 -9.87 -4.58
C CYS A 18 -1.00 -9.75 -3.23
N SER A 19 -1.72 -10.77 -2.79
CA SER A 19 -2.39 -10.76 -1.49
C SER A 19 -1.40 -10.75 -0.31
N ASP A 20 -0.19 -11.30 -0.50
CA ASP A 20 0.84 -11.35 0.55
C ASP A 20 1.41 -9.96 0.89
N PHE A 21 1.18 -8.95 0.06
CA PHE A 21 1.53 -7.57 0.39
C PHE A 21 0.71 -7.04 1.56
N PHE A 22 -0.48 -7.58 1.77
CA PHE A 22 -1.40 -7.10 2.81
C PHE A 22 -1.40 -8.03 4.00
N VAL A 23 -1.39 -7.45 5.19
CA VAL A 23 -1.56 -8.16 6.46
C VAL A 23 -2.45 -7.33 7.36
N GLU A 24 -3.28 -8.00 8.18
CA GLU A 24 -4.27 -7.31 9.00
C GLU A 24 -3.63 -6.32 9.98
N VAL A 25 -2.47 -6.67 10.52
CA VAL A 25 -1.76 -5.82 11.49
C VAL A 25 -1.25 -4.50 10.90
N LEU A 26 -1.28 -4.37 9.57
CA LEU A 26 -0.91 -3.14 8.86
C LEU A 26 -2.12 -2.46 8.21
N PHE A 27 -3.32 -2.74 8.68
CA PHE A 27 -4.55 -2.11 8.21
C PHE A 27 -5.12 -1.23 9.32
N PHE A 28 -5.18 0.07 9.05
CA PHE A 28 -5.65 1.09 10.00
C PHE A 28 -6.75 1.90 9.34
N SER A 29 -7.97 1.80 9.86
CA SER A 29 -9.13 2.51 9.29
C SER A 29 -9.63 3.59 10.25
N LYS A 30 -10.23 4.63 9.67
CA LYS A 30 -10.87 5.72 10.42
C LYS A 30 -9.92 6.39 11.40
N GLU A 31 -8.70 6.60 10.97
CA GLU A 31 -7.67 7.26 11.77
C GLU A 31 -7.77 8.79 11.61
N ASN A 32 -7.11 9.50 12.52
CA ASN A 32 -7.05 10.96 12.53
C ASN A 32 -5.60 11.40 12.58
N PHE A 33 -5.18 12.12 11.54
CA PHE A 33 -3.85 12.71 11.46
C PHE A 33 -3.97 14.11 10.88
N ASP A 34 -3.05 15.01 11.24
CA ASP A 34 -3.09 16.39 10.79
C ASP A 34 -2.23 16.64 9.54
N SER A 35 -1.27 15.77 9.24
CA SER A 35 -0.33 15.98 8.16
C SER A 35 0.14 14.66 7.53
N LYS A 36 0.65 14.74 6.31
CA LYS A 36 1.25 13.59 5.64
C LYS A 36 2.46 13.05 6.41
N GLU A 37 3.25 13.93 7.01
CA GLU A 37 4.43 13.54 7.78
C GLU A 37 4.03 12.67 8.97
N MET A 38 2.94 13.00 9.64
CA MET A 38 2.43 12.21 10.78
C MET A 38 1.97 10.82 10.34
N VAL A 39 1.26 10.73 9.21
CA VAL A 39 0.81 9.44 8.66
C VAL A 39 2.01 8.58 8.27
N ILE A 40 2.97 9.17 7.56
CA ILE A 40 4.17 8.45 7.13
C ILE A 40 4.97 7.95 8.33
N HIS A 41 5.10 8.79 9.36
CA HIS A 41 5.77 8.40 10.61
C HIS A 41 5.08 7.20 11.26
N PHE A 42 3.77 7.29 11.43
CA PHE A 42 2.98 6.24 12.07
C PHE A 42 3.11 4.91 11.32
N LEU A 43 2.92 4.93 10.01
CA LEU A 43 2.95 3.71 9.20
C LEU A 43 4.37 3.14 9.08
N SER A 44 5.38 4.00 8.97
CA SER A 44 6.78 3.57 8.93
C SER A 44 7.18 2.89 10.24
N ASP A 45 6.76 3.44 11.37
CA ASP A 45 7.00 2.82 12.68
C ASP A 45 6.42 1.41 12.75
N LYS A 46 5.21 1.23 12.22
CA LYS A 46 4.56 -0.10 12.20
C LYS A 46 5.34 -1.09 11.35
N LEU A 47 5.84 -0.67 10.20
CA LEU A 47 6.66 -1.53 9.34
C LEU A 47 7.97 -1.94 10.03
N VAL A 48 8.64 -0.99 10.68
CA VAL A 48 9.89 -1.25 11.41
C VAL A 48 9.63 -2.15 12.62
N GLU A 49 8.58 -1.87 13.37
CA GLU A 49 8.18 -2.66 14.54
C GLU A 49 7.94 -4.13 14.19
N LYS A 50 7.38 -4.40 13.02
CA LYS A 50 7.11 -5.77 12.53
C LYS A 50 8.31 -6.42 11.84
N GLY A 51 9.43 -5.72 11.70
CA GLY A 51 10.62 -6.25 11.04
C GLY A 51 10.56 -6.25 9.52
N TYR A 52 9.63 -5.52 8.93
CA TYR A 52 9.47 -5.44 7.47
C TYR A 52 10.34 -4.38 6.83
N ALA A 53 10.86 -3.47 7.62
CA ALA A 53 11.76 -2.40 7.18
C ALA A 53 12.73 -2.04 8.32
N ASP A 54 13.84 -1.40 8.00
CA ASP A 54 14.77 -0.92 9.02
C ASP A 54 14.48 0.55 9.39
N LYS A 55 15.24 1.07 10.36
CA LYS A 55 15.03 2.40 10.95
C LYS A 55 15.16 3.56 9.96
N ARG A 56 15.79 3.35 8.81
CA ARG A 56 15.97 4.39 7.79
C ARG A 56 14.72 4.59 6.94
N PHE A 57 13.75 3.69 7.02
CA PHE A 57 12.64 3.64 6.08
C PHE A 57 11.85 4.95 6.02
N GLU A 58 11.51 5.52 7.16
CA GLU A 58 10.76 6.79 7.21
C GLU A 58 11.49 7.91 6.49
N SER A 59 12.79 8.11 6.78
CA SER A 59 13.57 9.15 6.10
C SER A 59 13.67 8.93 4.61
N LEU A 60 13.76 7.67 4.17
CA LEU A 60 13.83 7.34 2.75
C LEU A 60 12.51 7.66 2.04
N VAL A 61 11.38 7.42 2.70
CA VAL A 61 10.05 7.79 2.18
C VAL A 61 9.92 9.32 2.10
N LEU A 62 10.31 10.03 3.16
CA LEU A 62 10.23 11.49 3.19
C LEU A 62 11.13 12.13 2.14
N ASN A 63 12.30 11.57 1.88
CA ASN A 63 13.20 12.04 0.82
C ASN A 63 12.54 11.90 -0.57
N ARG A 64 11.77 10.83 -0.79
CA ARG A 64 11.01 10.66 -2.03
C ARG A 64 9.89 11.71 -2.15
N GLU A 65 9.19 12.00 -1.07
CA GLU A 65 8.12 13.01 -1.06
C GLU A 65 8.63 14.41 -1.38
N ILE A 66 9.86 14.75 -0.97
CA ILE A 66 10.48 16.03 -1.29
C ILE A 66 10.65 16.21 -2.81
N VAL A 67 10.92 15.12 -3.53
CA VAL A 67 11.09 15.16 -5.00
C VAL A 67 9.77 15.54 -5.68
N ALA A 68 8.67 14.89 -5.30
CA ALA A 68 7.33 15.15 -5.81
C ALA A 68 6.32 14.42 -4.92
N PRO A 69 5.13 14.99 -4.71
CA PRO A 69 4.12 14.33 -3.88
C PRO A 69 3.62 13.02 -4.52
N THR A 70 3.34 12.04 -3.67
CA THR A 70 2.82 10.74 -4.10
C THR A 70 1.29 10.65 -4.03
N ALA A 71 0.61 11.76 -3.98
CA ALA A 71 -0.85 11.85 -4.11
C ALA A 71 -1.20 12.13 -5.57
N TYR A 72 -2.00 11.24 -6.18
CA TYR A 72 -2.25 11.28 -7.62
C TYR A 72 -3.71 11.54 -7.99
N GLY A 73 -4.61 11.61 -7.01
CA GLY A 73 -6.03 11.86 -7.22
C GLY A 73 -6.91 10.87 -6.48
N ASN A 74 -8.22 11.08 -6.52
CA ASN A 74 -9.23 10.25 -5.87
C ASN A 74 -8.98 10.06 -4.37
N LEU A 75 -8.42 11.07 -3.70
CA LEU A 75 -8.12 11.06 -2.26
C LEU A 75 -7.08 10.01 -1.87
N PHE A 76 -6.28 9.56 -2.82
CA PHE A 76 -5.36 8.43 -2.65
C PHE A 76 -3.91 8.88 -2.76
N ALA A 77 -3.08 8.41 -1.83
CA ALA A 77 -1.63 8.61 -1.86
C ALA A 77 -0.93 7.27 -1.65
N MET A 78 0.23 7.12 -2.29
CA MET A 78 1.05 5.91 -2.12
C MET A 78 2.51 6.26 -1.90
N PRO A 79 2.85 6.74 -0.68
CA PRO A 79 4.23 7.05 -0.35
C PRO A 79 5.11 5.80 -0.38
N HIS A 80 6.35 5.99 -0.80
CA HIS A 80 7.34 4.91 -0.95
C HIS A 80 8.74 5.52 -1.07
N PRO A 81 9.82 4.77 -0.79
CA PRO A 81 11.18 5.25 -1.03
C PRO A 81 11.50 5.35 -2.52
N ILE A 82 12.56 6.07 -2.89
CA ILE A 82 13.02 6.17 -4.28
C ILE A 82 13.41 4.80 -4.83
N LYS A 83 14.07 3.98 -4.02
CA LYS A 83 14.49 2.62 -4.36
C LYS A 83 13.77 1.62 -3.46
N LYS A 84 13.79 0.35 -3.85
CA LYS A 84 13.30 -0.73 -2.99
C LYS A 84 14.23 -0.86 -1.80
N GLU A 85 13.76 -0.49 -0.62
CA GLU A 85 14.54 -0.42 0.62
C GLU A 85 13.96 -1.30 1.74
N GLY A 86 12.91 -2.05 1.45
CA GLY A 86 12.29 -2.91 2.43
C GLY A 86 13.01 -4.24 2.62
N LEU A 87 12.70 -4.91 3.72
CA LEU A 87 13.16 -6.27 4.02
C LEU A 87 12.15 -7.30 3.56
N GLU A 88 10.88 -6.92 3.43
CA GLU A 88 9.79 -7.74 2.89
C GLU A 88 8.87 -6.87 2.05
N ASN A 89 8.09 -7.52 1.19
CA ASN A 89 7.07 -6.84 0.39
C ASN A 89 5.80 -6.66 1.22
N LYS A 90 5.52 -5.45 1.67
CA LYS A 90 4.34 -5.14 2.47
C LYS A 90 3.77 -3.78 2.10
N ILE A 91 2.46 -3.64 2.31
CA ILE A 91 1.77 -2.36 2.18
C ILE A 91 1.08 -2.08 3.51
N ALA A 92 1.38 -0.93 4.10
CA ALA A 92 0.64 -0.43 5.25
C ALA A 92 -0.50 0.47 4.76
N VAL A 93 -1.72 0.15 5.14
CA VAL A 93 -2.93 0.83 4.68
C VAL A 93 -3.49 1.69 5.81
N CYS A 94 -3.80 2.93 5.48
CA CYS A 94 -4.45 3.85 6.42
C CYS A 94 -5.56 4.62 5.72
N SER A 95 -6.78 4.57 6.28
CA SER A 95 -7.86 5.45 5.87
C SER A 95 -8.15 6.48 6.97
N LEU A 96 -8.58 7.66 6.57
CA LEU A 96 -8.77 8.80 7.46
C LEU A 96 -10.24 9.18 7.56
N ASN A 97 -10.67 9.61 8.75
CA ASN A 97 -12.00 10.17 8.96
C ASN A 97 -12.19 11.47 8.18
N LYS A 98 -11.12 12.27 8.10
CA LYS A 98 -11.14 13.56 7.40
C LYS A 98 -9.98 13.63 6.45
N SER A 99 -10.16 14.28 5.30
CA SER A 99 -9.07 14.51 4.38
C SER A 99 -8.00 15.41 5.01
N ILE A 100 -6.75 15.13 4.64
CA ILE A 100 -5.61 15.99 4.99
C ILE A 100 -5.01 16.58 3.73
N ASN A 101 -4.28 17.66 3.88
CA ASN A 101 -3.54 18.24 2.79
C ASN A 101 -2.30 17.39 2.50
N TRP A 102 -2.15 17.03 1.23
CA TRP A 102 -0.95 16.34 0.73
C TRP A 102 -0.39 17.20 -0.38
N ASP A 103 0.32 18.26 0.03
CA ASP A 103 0.72 19.38 -0.81
C ASP A 103 -0.52 20.04 -1.42
N ASP A 104 -0.72 19.99 -2.75
CA ASP A 104 -1.86 20.61 -3.42
C ASP A 104 -3.10 19.71 -3.54
N LYS A 105 -3.05 18.51 -2.99
CA LYS A 105 -4.16 17.54 -3.09
C LYS A 105 -4.71 17.17 -1.72
N LYS A 106 -5.94 16.70 -1.70
CA LYS A 106 -6.58 16.14 -0.50
C LYS A 106 -6.44 14.63 -0.51
N VAL A 107 -6.18 14.03 0.66
CA VAL A 107 -5.97 12.58 0.78
C VAL A 107 -6.75 12.04 1.98
N ARG A 108 -7.36 10.87 1.80
CA ARG A 108 -8.02 10.09 2.84
C ARG A 108 -7.64 8.61 2.84
N LEU A 109 -6.95 8.13 1.80
CA LEU A 109 -6.50 6.73 1.72
C LEU A 109 -5.02 6.71 1.39
N ILE A 110 -4.24 6.08 2.24
CA ILE A 110 -2.79 6.01 2.11
C ILE A 110 -2.34 4.55 2.06
N PHE A 111 -1.58 4.22 1.01
CA PHE A 111 -0.83 2.97 0.91
C PHE A 111 0.66 3.29 1.04
N LEU A 112 1.25 3.01 2.19
CA LEU A 112 2.70 3.10 2.33
C LEU A 112 3.32 1.82 1.80
N ILE A 113 4.02 1.92 0.68
CA ILE A 113 4.52 0.77 -0.07
C ILE A 113 5.96 0.47 0.37
N CYS A 114 6.16 -0.73 0.88
CA CYS A 114 7.45 -1.26 1.30
C CYS A 114 7.79 -2.45 0.41
N LEU A 115 8.79 -2.29 -0.45
CA LEU A 115 9.21 -3.33 -1.38
C LEU A 115 10.56 -3.90 -0.97
N ASN A 116 10.65 -5.21 -0.95
CA ASN A 116 11.88 -5.92 -0.62
C ASN A 116 12.98 -5.55 -1.62
N LYS A 117 14.12 -5.13 -1.12
CA LYS A 117 15.29 -4.72 -1.91
C LYS A 117 15.74 -5.79 -2.91
N ASP A 118 15.49 -7.06 -2.62
CA ASP A 118 15.94 -8.20 -3.43
C ASP A 118 14.86 -8.70 -4.39
N SER A 119 13.67 -8.09 -4.43
CA SER A 119 12.56 -8.52 -5.27
C SER A 119 12.74 -8.08 -6.73
N GLN A 120 12.04 -8.80 -7.62
CA GLN A 120 12.01 -8.50 -9.06
C GLN A 120 10.86 -7.53 -9.37
N GLU A 121 11.04 -6.67 -10.39
CA GLU A 121 9.99 -5.73 -10.80
C GLU A 121 8.71 -6.44 -11.25
N SER A 122 8.84 -7.59 -11.92
CA SER A 122 7.67 -8.38 -12.34
C SER A 122 6.80 -8.86 -11.18
N ASP A 123 7.33 -8.90 -9.97
CA ASP A 123 6.55 -9.30 -8.78
C ASP A 123 5.46 -8.29 -8.42
N PHE A 124 5.51 -7.07 -8.96
CA PHE A 124 4.62 -5.97 -8.62
C PHE A 124 3.60 -5.63 -9.70
N ASP A 125 3.65 -6.28 -10.85
CA ASP A 125 2.82 -5.92 -12.02
C ASP A 125 1.33 -5.98 -11.68
N GLU A 126 0.86 -7.06 -11.08
CA GLU A 126 -0.55 -7.20 -10.68
C GLU A 126 -0.95 -6.16 -9.65
N LEU A 127 -0.09 -5.90 -8.66
CA LEU A 127 -0.35 -4.90 -7.63
C LEU A 127 -0.53 -3.52 -8.24
N PHE A 128 0.35 -3.10 -9.14
CA PHE A 128 0.27 -1.79 -9.79
C PHE A 128 -0.97 -1.65 -10.66
N ASP A 129 -1.35 -2.71 -11.37
CA ASP A 129 -2.59 -2.69 -12.17
C ASP A 129 -3.80 -2.43 -11.27
N ARG A 130 -3.87 -3.05 -10.10
CA ARG A 130 -4.96 -2.85 -9.17
C ARG A 130 -4.94 -1.46 -8.53
N ILE A 131 -3.76 -0.93 -8.22
CA ILE A 131 -3.61 0.43 -7.72
C ILE A 131 -4.08 1.44 -8.77
N VAL A 132 -3.69 1.26 -10.03
CA VAL A 132 -4.15 2.12 -11.14
C VAL A 132 -5.68 2.11 -11.22
N SER A 133 -6.31 0.97 -10.99
CA SER A 133 -7.79 0.87 -11.00
C SER A 133 -8.45 1.75 -9.92
N ILE A 134 -7.78 1.99 -8.80
CA ILE A 134 -8.27 2.92 -7.77
C ILE A 134 -8.19 4.36 -8.28
N LEU A 135 -7.07 4.71 -8.92
CA LEU A 135 -6.86 6.05 -9.46
C LEU A 135 -7.85 6.40 -10.56
N ASP A 136 -8.27 5.40 -11.33
CA ASP A 136 -9.21 5.57 -12.44
C ASP A 136 -10.68 5.48 -12.04
N ASN A 137 -10.97 5.09 -10.78
CA ASN A 137 -12.34 4.84 -10.33
C ASN A 137 -12.61 5.48 -8.97
N PRO A 138 -13.19 6.70 -8.97
CA PRO A 138 -13.51 7.39 -7.71
C PRO A 138 -14.45 6.62 -6.78
N GLU A 139 -15.39 5.84 -7.33
CA GLU A 139 -16.32 5.03 -6.54
C GLU A 139 -15.59 3.93 -5.77
N LYS A 140 -14.60 3.31 -6.40
CA LYS A 140 -13.77 2.28 -5.76
C LYS A 140 -12.93 2.89 -4.64
N ALA A 141 -12.32 4.04 -4.89
CA ALA A 141 -11.55 4.77 -3.88
C ALA A 141 -12.43 5.08 -2.67
N GLU A 142 -13.63 5.60 -2.89
CA GLU A 142 -14.57 5.92 -1.82
C GLU A 142 -14.98 4.68 -1.03
N ALA A 143 -15.27 3.57 -1.70
CA ALA A 143 -15.63 2.32 -1.04
C ALA A 143 -14.50 1.82 -0.13
N LEU A 144 -13.25 1.89 -0.60
CA LEU A 144 -12.08 1.49 0.19
C LEU A 144 -11.88 2.40 1.40
N ILE A 145 -12.09 3.70 1.25
CA ILE A 145 -11.98 4.68 2.35
C ILE A 145 -12.97 4.37 3.46
N LYS A 146 -14.19 3.98 3.10
CA LYS A 146 -15.27 3.73 4.06
C LYS A 146 -15.18 2.38 4.75
N GLU A 147 -14.44 1.43 4.19
CA GLU A 147 -14.42 0.06 4.71
C GLU A 147 -13.50 -0.04 5.92
N ASP A 148 -14.04 -0.47 7.06
CA ASP A 148 -13.29 -0.61 8.31
C ASP A 148 -12.93 -2.06 8.65
N LYS A 149 -13.41 -3.03 7.85
CA LYS A 149 -13.11 -4.46 8.07
C LYS A 149 -12.06 -4.93 7.07
N TYR A 150 -10.98 -5.48 7.58
CA TYR A 150 -9.85 -5.89 6.76
C TYR A 150 -10.25 -6.87 5.66
N SER A 151 -11.01 -7.91 5.98
CA SER A 151 -11.41 -8.91 4.98
C SER A 151 -12.26 -8.31 3.87
N LYS A 152 -13.17 -7.40 4.21
CA LYS A 152 -14.01 -6.71 3.23
C LYS A 152 -13.18 -5.73 2.40
N PHE A 153 -12.22 -5.05 3.03
CA PHE A 153 -11.31 -4.17 2.32
C PHE A 153 -10.53 -4.94 1.24
N LEU A 154 -9.99 -6.11 1.58
CA LEU A 154 -9.28 -6.95 0.62
C LEU A 154 -10.19 -7.38 -0.52
N ASN A 155 -11.42 -7.80 -0.23
CA ASN A 155 -12.37 -8.20 -1.27
C ASN A 155 -12.64 -7.05 -2.24
N LEU A 156 -12.84 -5.84 -1.72
CA LEU A 156 -13.02 -4.64 -2.55
C LEU A 156 -11.78 -4.33 -3.39
N PHE A 157 -10.60 -4.42 -2.78
CA PHE A 157 -9.35 -4.12 -3.48
C PHE A 157 -9.10 -5.10 -4.64
N PHE A 158 -9.38 -6.39 -4.43
CA PHE A 158 -9.15 -7.43 -5.44
C PHE A 158 -10.32 -7.60 -6.41
N GLU A 159 -11.42 -6.90 -6.22
CA GLU A 159 -12.56 -6.88 -7.13
C GLU A 159 -12.23 -6.06 -8.39
N TYR A 160 -12.65 -6.56 -9.54
CA TYR A 160 -12.50 -5.84 -10.82
C TYR A 160 -13.70 -4.94 -11.14
#